data_154b0ed1ab1f81ef1e31779d52a9aef2
#
_entry.id   154b0ed1ab1f81ef1e31779d52a9aef2
#
_cell.length_a   1.000
_cell.length_b   1.000
_cell.length_c   1.000
_cell.angle_alpha   90.00
_cell.angle_beta   90.00
_cell.angle_gamma   90.00
#
_symmetry.space_group_name_H-M   'P 1'
#
loop_
_entity.id
_entity.type
_entity.pdbx_description
1 polymer ?
#
loop_
_entity_poly.entity_id
_entity_poly.type
_entity_poly.pdbx_seq_one_letter_code
_entity_poly.pdbx_strand_id
1 'polypeptide(L)'
;VWPLFRAALDLFDETGDAAYRTRAEMCAYYFDSWTYRYDALYPATSDFARYGYHTRGGTAVSVQHHAIDSWGSLAAPEFVRLWRATGDARWFARARALWHNATLCIALDDKTVINGTLRPRGGQNEAFFGCRWTRYRPVEERGHFNNWLISWVNAYRLYAIHTLGFDHALFQVEENACKP
;
A
#
# COMPACT_ATOMS: atom_id res chain seq x y z
N VAL A 1 -5.53 11.70 6.75
CA VAL A 1 -5.90 12.41 5.50
C VAL A 1 -6.93 11.66 4.64
N TRP A 2 -6.96 10.31 4.67
CA TRP A 2 -7.91 9.53 3.86
C TRP A 2 -9.39 9.95 4.03
N PRO A 3 -9.95 10.16 5.24
CA PRO A 3 -11.35 10.60 5.36
C PRO A 3 -11.63 11.95 4.68
N LEU A 4 -10.68 12.89 4.73
CA LEU A 4 -10.81 14.18 4.05
C LEU A 4 -10.76 14.03 2.53
N PHE A 5 -9.89 13.15 2.02
CA PHE A 5 -9.78 12.85 0.61
C PHE A 5 -11.10 12.28 0.06
N ARG A 6 -11.67 11.31 0.78
CA ARG A 6 -12.95 10.72 0.44
C ARG A 6 -14.08 11.75 0.50
N ALA A 7 -14.19 12.52 1.58
CA ALA A 7 -15.22 13.55 1.73
C ALA A 7 -15.17 14.60 0.62
N ALA A 8 -13.97 15.03 0.21
CA ALA A 8 -13.82 15.97 -0.89
C ALA A 8 -14.31 15.38 -2.22
N LEU A 9 -14.04 14.09 -2.49
CA LEU A 9 -14.57 13.42 -3.68
C LEU A 9 -16.08 13.22 -3.61
N ASP A 10 -16.62 12.85 -2.44
CA ASP A 10 -18.07 12.70 -2.26
C ASP A 10 -18.79 14.03 -2.54
N LEU A 11 -18.27 15.15 -2.02
CA LEU A 11 -18.82 16.48 -2.28
C LEU A 11 -18.68 16.89 -3.76
N PHE A 12 -17.58 16.53 -4.41
CA PHE A 12 -17.41 16.78 -5.84
C PHE A 12 -18.42 15.98 -6.66
N ASP A 13 -18.62 14.70 -6.36
CA ASP A 13 -19.55 13.84 -7.08
C ASP A 13 -21.02 14.33 -6.93
N GLU A 14 -21.36 14.87 -5.76
CA GLU A 14 -22.71 15.40 -5.47
C GLU A 14 -22.99 16.79 -6.06
N THR A 15 -21.97 17.66 -6.06
CA THR A 15 -22.17 19.09 -6.40
C THR A 15 -21.62 19.49 -7.76
N GLY A 16 -20.68 18.73 -8.31
CA GLY A 16 -19.92 19.12 -9.49
C GLY A 16 -18.97 20.31 -9.28
N ASP A 17 -18.86 20.84 -8.05
CA ASP A 17 -18.02 22.02 -7.77
C ASP A 17 -16.54 21.66 -7.83
N ALA A 18 -15.83 22.29 -8.78
CA ALA A 18 -14.40 22.11 -9.01
C ALA A 18 -13.52 22.42 -7.77
N ALA A 19 -14.02 23.24 -6.83
CA ALA A 19 -13.30 23.51 -5.59
C ALA A 19 -13.08 22.23 -4.76
N TYR A 20 -14.06 21.32 -4.72
CA TYR A 20 -13.92 20.05 -4.02
C TYR A 20 -12.97 19.10 -4.75
N ARG A 21 -12.96 19.09 -6.08
CA ARG A 21 -11.96 18.34 -6.84
C ARG A 21 -10.54 18.82 -6.52
N THR A 22 -10.32 20.14 -6.50
CA THR A 22 -9.02 20.71 -6.12
C THR A 22 -8.61 20.30 -4.70
N ARG A 23 -9.54 20.27 -3.75
CA ARG A 23 -9.27 19.80 -2.38
C ARG A 23 -8.92 18.32 -2.35
N ALA A 24 -9.59 17.50 -3.16
CA ALA A 24 -9.26 16.08 -3.31
C ALA A 24 -7.82 15.89 -3.85
N GLU A 25 -7.41 16.67 -4.86
CA GLU A 25 -6.03 16.66 -5.36
C GLU A 25 -5.02 17.07 -4.28
N MET A 26 -5.30 18.08 -3.47
CA MET A 26 -4.44 18.45 -2.33
C MET A 26 -4.30 17.31 -1.32
N CYS A 27 -5.40 16.63 -0.98
CA CYS A 27 -5.38 15.48 -0.11
C CYS A 27 -4.59 14.32 -0.71
N ALA A 28 -4.72 14.10 -2.02
CA ALA A 28 -3.99 13.07 -2.75
C ALA A 28 -2.48 13.33 -2.74
N TYR A 29 -2.03 14.57 -2.99
CA TYR A 29 -0.62 14.93 -2.90
C TYR A 29 -0.07 14.77 -1.48
N TYR A 30 -0.84 15.16 -0.47
CA TYR A 30 -0.43 14.94 0.91
C TYR A 30 -0.33 13.46 1.25
N PHE A 31 -1.31 12.64 0.85
CA PHE A 31 -1.24 11.20 1.03
C PHE A 31 -0.02 10.59 0.34
N ASP A 32 0.23 11.03 -0.88
CA ASP A 32 1.35 10.56 -1.70
C ASP A 32 2.72 10.91 -1.10
N SER A 33 2.82 11.99 -0.30
CA SER A 33 4.04 12.33 0.44
C SER A 33 4.43 11.31 1.52
N TRP A 34 3.48 10.46 1.93
CA TRP A 34 3.68 9.35 2.86
C TRP A 34 3.89 8.01 2.17
N THR A 35 3.91 8.01 0.83
CA THR A 35 4.02 6.79 0.02
C THR A 35 5.40 6.70 -0.62
N TYR A 36 6.02 5.54 -0.50
CA TYR A 36 7.28 5.28 -1.18
C TYR A 36 7.11 5.30 -2.71
N ARG A 37 7.91 6.13 -3.38
CA ARG A 37 7.86 6.34 -4.83
C ARG A 37 8.75 5.38 -5.61
N TYR A 38 9.68 4.72 -4.92
CA TYR A 38 10.72 3.87 -5.49
C TYR A 38 10.99 2.67 -4.57
N ASP A 39 11.68 1.69 -5.10
CA ASP A 39 12.17 0.58 -4.32
C ASP A 39 13.49 0.96 -3.68
N ALA A 40 13.49 1.06 -2.36
CA ALA A 40 14.70 1.30 -1.60
C ALA A 40 15.59 0.04 -1.60
N LEU A 41 16.88 0.26 -1.70
CA LEU A 41 17.87 -0.83 -1.65
C LEU A 41 18.09 -1.28 -0.20
N TYR A 42 17.99 -2.58 0.01
CA TYR A 42 18.25 -3.23 1.29
C TYR A 42 19.37 -4.25 1.19
N PRO A 43 20.04 -4.57 2.32
CA PRO A 43 21.03 -5.63 2.34
C PRO A 43 20.47 -6.96 1.83
N ALA A 44 21.28 -7.73 1.10
CA ALA A 44 20.86 -9.04 0.59
C ALA A 44 20.45 -10.02 1.69
N THR A 45 20.92 -9.81 2.92
CA THR A 45 20.56 -10.59 4.12
C THR A 45 19.26 -10.17 4.77
N SER A 46 18.65 -9.08 4.32
CA SER A 46 17.37 -8.58 4.89
C SER A 46 16.19 -9.47 4.53
N ASP A 47 15.14 -9.41 5.34
CA ASP A 47 13.87 -10.07 5.02
C ASP A 47 13.27 -9.52 3.72
N PHE A 48 13.42 -8.21 3.46
CA PHE A 48 12.92 -7.60 2.22
C PHE A 48 13.53 -8.26 1.00
N ALA A 49 14.85 -8.46 0.98
CA ALA A 49 15.52 -9.14 -0.11
C ALA A 49 15.14 -10.62 -0.18
N ARG A 50 15.09 -11.30 0.98
CA ARG A 50 14.78 -12.73 1.07
C ARG A 50 13.38 -13.08 0.60
N TYR A 51 12.39 -12.25 0.91
CA TYR A 51 10.98 -12.51 0.61
C TYR A 51 10.45 -11.66 -0.56
N GLY A 52 11.32 -10.94 -1.27
CA GLY A 52 10.94 -10.14 -2.44
C GLY A 52 10.00 -8.98 -2.11
N TYR A 53 10.14 -8.37 -0.93
CA TYR A 53 9.34 -7.19 -0.58
C TYR A 53 9.89 -5.93 -1.25
N HIS A 54 9.02 -5.21 -1.94
CA HIS A 54 9.33 -3.96 -2.61
C HIS A 54 8.66 -2.79 -1.90
N THR A 55 9.40 -1.70 -1.66
CA THR A 55 8.88 -0.55 -0.91
C THR A 55 7.95 0.35 -1.72
N ARG A 56 8.08 0.37 -3.05
CA ARG A 56 7.25 1.21 -3.91
C ARG A 56 5.76 0.95 -3.70
N GLY A 57 5.01 2.00 -3.39
CA GLY A 57 3.59 1.92 -3.05
C GLY A 57 3.31 1.64 -1.58
N GLY A 58 4.33 1.30 -0.78
CA GLY A 58 4.18 1.16 0.67
C GLY A 58 3.92 2.49 1.34
N THR A 59 3.09 2.49 2.36
CA THR A 59 2.71 3.71 3.09
C THR A 59 3.46 3.79 4.40
N ALA A 60 4.17 4.89 4.63
CA ALA A 60 4.87 5.14 5.89
C ALA A 60 3.89 5.38 7.04
N VAL A 61 4.12 4.72 8.17
CA VAL A 61 3.25 4.84 9.35
C VAL A 61 3.61 6.04 10.22
N SER A 62 4.85 6.48 10.18
CA SER A 62 5.34 7.57 11.02
C SER A 62 6.30 8.50 10.28
N VAL A 63 6.55 9.66 10.87
CA VAL A 63 7.49 10.66 10.32
C VAL A 63 8.92 10.12 10.18
N GLN A 64 9.30 9.10 10.92
CA GLN A 64 10.59 8.44 10.78
C GLN A 64 10.61 7.44 9.62
N HIS A 65 9.48 7.16 8.99
CA HIS A 65 9.34 6.20 7.90
C HIS A 65 9.89 4.80 8.21
N HIS A 66 9.90 4.42 9.48
CA HIS A 66 10.47 3.14 9.91
C HIS A 66 9.59 1.95 9.58
N ALA A 67 8.28 2.10 9.74
CA ALA A 67 7.32 1.07 9.41
C ALA A 67 6.59 1.42 8.10
N ILE A 68 6.44 0.42 7.26
CA ILE A 68 5.70 0.47 6.01
C ILE A 68 4.51 -0.46 6.17
N ASP A 69 3.35 -0.01 5.79
CA ASP A 69 2.11 -0.73 5.98
C ASP A 69 1.28 -0.80 4.69
N SER A 70 0.33 -1.72 4.67
CA SER A 70 -0.62 -1.93 3.58
C SER A 70 -1.81 -0.94 3.58
N TRP A 71 -1.78 0.11 4.39
CA TRP A 71 -2.83 1.13 4.50
C TRP A 71 -3.17 1.80 3.17
N GLY A 72 -2.22 1.85 2.26
CA GLY A 72 -2.43 2.41 0.94
C GLY A 72 -3.59 1.78 0.18
N SER A 73 -3.89 0.50 0.42
CA SER A 73 -5.03 -0.17 -0.22
C SER A 73 -6.37 0.46 0.15
N LEU A 74 -6.48 1.07 1.34
CA LEU A 74 -7.67 1.80 1.77
C LEU A 74 -7.93 3.05 0.91
N ALA A 75 -6.89 3.73 0.45
CA ALA A 75 -7.01 4.93 -0.38
C ALA A 75 -7.00 4.64 -1.89
N ALA A 76 -6.74 3.42 -2.31
CA ALA A 76 -6.66 3.09 -3.72
C ALA A 76 -7.96 3.41 -4.50
N PRO A 77 -9.18 3.16 -3.97
CA PRO A 77 -10.43 3.55 -4.62
C PRO A 77 -10.55 5.07 -4.84
N GLU A 78 -10.12 5.88 -3.86
CA GLU A 78 -10.17 7.33 -3.97
C GLU A 78 -9.21 7.85 -5.04
N PHE A 79 -8.04 7.25 -5.19
CA PHE A 79 -7.14 7.57 -6.30
C PHE A 79 -7.73 7.20 -7.67
N VAL A 80 -8.48 6.09 -7.76
CA VAL A 80 -9.21 5.73 -8.99
C VAL A 80 -10.31 6.74 -9.29
N ARG A 81 -11.09 7.18 -8.27
CA ARG A 81 -12.11 8.23 -8.42
C ARG A 81 -11.48 9.54 -8.89
N LEU A 82 -10.37 9.94 -8.27
CA LEU A 82 -9.66 11.16 -8.66
C LEU A 82 -9.14 11.09 -10.10
N TRP A 83 -8.61 9.94 -10.52
CA TRP A 83 -8.27 9.72 -11.94
C TRP A 83 -9.47 9.95 -12.86
N ARG A 84 -10.62 9.39 -12.54
CA ARG A 84 -11.85 9.57 -13.34
C ARG A 84 -12.30 11.03 -13.37
N ALA A 85 -12.18 11.75 -12.25
CA ALA A 85 -12.57 13.14 -12.13
C ALA A 85 -11.62 14.13 -12.85
N THR A 86 -10.34 13.75 -13.01
CA THR A 86 -9.31 14.64 -13.57
C THR A 86 -8.80 14.23 -14.95
N GLY A 87 -8.94 12.97 -15.33
CA GLY A 87 -8.29 12.37 -16.50
C GLY A 87 -6.78 12.15 -16.34
N ASP A 88 -6.18 12.52 -15.21
CA ASP A 88 -4.75 12.39 -14.97
C ASP A 88 -4.36 10.96 -14.62
N ALA A 89 -3.74 10.27 -15.58
CA ALA A 89 -3.31 8.88 -15.45
C ALA A 89 -2.34 8.62 -14.28
N ARG A 90 -1.67 9.65 -13.76
CA ARG A 90 -0.79 9.52 -12.58
C ARG A 90 -1.55 9.00 -11.38
N TRP A 91 -2.81 9.38 -11.20
CA TRP A 91 -3.62 8.94 -10.07
C TRP A 91 -3.96 7.45 -10.14
N PHE A 92 -4.26 6.94 -11.33
CA PHE A 92 -4.45 5.49 -11.52
C PHE A 92 -3.14 4.71 -11.27
N ALA A 93 -2.01 5.22 -11.75
CA ALA A 93 -0.71 4.62 -11.47
C ALA A 93 -0.39 4.59 -9.97
N ARG A 94 -0.82 5.61 -9.21
CA ARG A 94 -0.71 5.61 -7.73
C ARG A 94 -1.58 4.53 -7.09
N ALA A 95 -2.86 4.46 -7.47
CA ALA A 95 -3.75 3.40 -7.00
C ALA A 95 -3.15 2.00 -7.21
N ARG A 96 -2.57 1.75 -8.39
CA ARG A 96 -1.90 0.48 -8.72
C ARG A 96 -0.69 0.20 -7.84
N ALA A 97 0.16 1.20 -7.61
CA ALA A 97 1.33 1.04 -6.75
C ALA A 97 0.92 0.71 -5.31
N LEU A 98 -0.07 1.42 -4.77
CA LEU A 98 -0.62 1.16 -3.44
C LEU A 98 -1.20 -0.25 -3.31
N TRP A 99 -1.99 -0.66 -4.30
CA TRP A 99 -2.58 -2.00 -4.33
C TRP A 99 -1.52 -3.09 -4.44
N HIS A 100 -0.56 -2.93 -5.36
CA HIS A 100 0.51 -3.90 -5.56
C HIS A 100 1.32 -4.10 -4.27
N ASN A 101 1.76 -3.01 -3.63
CA ASN A 101 2.49 -3.11 -2.37
C ASN A 101 1.66 -3.80 -1.27
N ALA A 102 0.39 -3.44 -1.15
CA ALA A 102 -0.49 -4.01 -0.13
C ALA A 102 -0.75 -5.52 -0.30
N THR A 103 -0.50 -6.07 -1.48
CA THR A 103 -0.67 -7.51 -1.75
C THR A 103 0.64 -8.30 -1.68
N LEU A 104 1.79 -7.65 -1.48
CA LEU A 104 3.07 -8.34 -1.32
C LEU A 104 3.09 -9.20 -0.06
N CYS A 105 3.77 -10.33 -0.15
CA CYS A 105 4.03 -11.23 0.98
C CYS A 105 2.75 -11.78 1.68
N ILE A 106 1.63 -11.84 0.97
CA ILE A 106 0.46 -12.59 1.44
C ILE A 106 0.75 -14.08 1.29
N ALA A 107 0.46 -14.86 2.32
CA ALA A 107 0.57 -16.31 2.25
C ALA A 107 -0.49 -16.86 1.27
N LEU A 108 -0.05 -17.46 0.18
CA LEU A 108 -0.94 -18.02 -0.84
C LEU A 108 -1.41 -19.45 -0.52
N ASP A 109 -0.76 -20.09 0.45
CA ASP A 109 -1.06 -21.43 0.92
C ASP A 109 -0.86 -21.55 2.44
N ASP A 110 -1.18 -22.73 2.98
CA ASP A 110 -1.03 -23.04 4.41
C ASP A 110 0.37 -23.58 4.77
N LYS A 111 1.35 -23.48 3.86
CA LYS A 111 2.73 -23.94 4.04
C LYS A 111 3.74 -22.79 4.08
N THR A 112 3.29 -21.57 3.83
CA THR A 112 4.14 -20.38 3.81
C THR A 112 4.75 -20.15 5.20
N VAL A 113 6.08 -20.11 5.27
CA VAL A 113 6.83 -19.82 6.51
C VAL A 113 7.62 -18.54 6.33
N ILE A 114 7.42 -17.58 7.23
CA ILE A 114 8.18 -16.33 7.28
C ILE A 114 8.84 -16.21 8.64
N ASN A 115 10.16 -16.10 8.65
CA ASN A 115 10.98 -16.00 9.87
C ASN A 115 10.67 -17.11 10.89
N GLY A 116 10.57 -18.37 10.40
CA GLY A 116 10.28 -19.54 11.22
C GLY A 116 8.83 -19.67 11.72
N THR A 117 7.95 -18.75 11.33
CA THR A 117 6.54 -18.77 11.74
C THR A 117 5.66 -19.15 10.54
N LEU A 118 4.86 -20.21 10.71
CA LEU A 118 3.87 -20.63 9.72
C LEU A 118 2.77 -19.57 9.60
N ARG A 119 2.41 -19.23 8.35
CA ARG A 119 1.35 -18.27 8.02
C ARG A 119 0.13 -19.02 7.48
N PRO A 120 -1.08 -18.75 7.99
CA PRO A 120 -2.28 -19.27 7.37
C PRO A 120 -2.48 -18.62 5.99
N ARG A 121 -3.15 -19.31 5.09
CA ARG A 121 -3.52 -18.74 3.78
C ARG A 121 -4.23 -17.40 3.92
N GLY A 122 -3.81 -16.41 3.16
CA GLY A 122 -4.27 -15.01 3.26
C GLY A 122 -3.61 -14.20 4.37
N GLY A 123 -2.79 -14.83 5.22
CA GLY A 123 -2.05 -14.14 6.26
C GLY A 123 -0.96 -13.23 5.70
N GLN A 124 -0.83 -12.05 6.27
CA GLN A 124 0.23 -11.08 5.94
C GLN A 124 0.74 -10.46 7.24
N ASN A 125 2.02 -10.12 7.25
CA ASN A 125 2.61 -9.39 8.37
C ASN A 125 1.95 -8.03 8.55
N GLU A 126 1.78 -7.58 9.79
CA GLU A 126 1.19 -6.29 10.08
C GLU A 126 2.01 -5.14 9.51
N ALA A 127 3.32 -5.17 9.68
CA ALA A 127 4.21 -4.12 9.23
C ALA A 127 5.54 -4.66 8.72
N PHE A 128 6.15 -3.88 7.85
CA PHE A 128 7.44 -4.11 7.23
C PHE A 128 8.37 -2.97 7.64
N PHE A 129 9.46 -3.29 8.33
CA PHE A 129 10.36 -2.28 8.90
C PHE A 129 11.48 -1.92 7.93
N GLY A 130 11.26 -0.82 7.20
CA GLY A 130 12.17 -0.34 6.17
C GLY A 130 13.44 0.32 6.71
N CYS A 131 13.39 0.89 7.90
CA CYS A 131 14.55 1.52 8.52
C CYS A 131 14.63 1.20 10.01
N ARG A 132 15.74 1.57 10.62
CA ARG A 132 15.97 1.36 12.04
C ARG A 132 14.97 2.17 12.87
N TRP A 133 14.10 1.48 13.55
CA TRP A 133 13.10 2.11 14.41
C TRP A 133 13.70 2.76 15.64
N THR A 134 14.69 2.11 16.24
CA THR A 134 15.33 2.63 17.45
C THR A 134 16.85 2.67 17.29
N ARG A 135 17.49 3.56 18.04
CA ARG A 135 18.96 3.63 18.14
C ARG A 135 19.60 2.36 18.72
N TYR A 136 18.79 1.46 19.23
CA TYR A 136 19.26 0.22 19.88
C TYR A 136 19.30 -0.98 18.92
N ARG A 137 18.71 -0.83 17.72
CA ARG A 137 18.72 -1.94 16.76
C ARG A 137 19.89 -1.84 15.79
N PRO A 138 20.57 -2.94 15.50
CA PRO A 138 21.66 -2.96 14.52
C PRO A 138 21.22 -2.52 13.12
N VAL A 139 22.17 -2.03 12.33
CA VAL A 139 21.91 -1.62 10.93
C VAL A 139 21.49 -2.81 10.07
N GLU A 140 21.99 -4.00 10.40
CA GLU A 140 21.70 -5.27 9.74
C GLU A 140 20.22 -5.68 9.85
N GLU A 141 19.48 -5.13 10.82
CA GLU A 141 18.06 -5.38 10.98
C GLU A 141 17.16 -4.49 10.10
N ARG A 142 17.72 -3.69 9.21
CA ARG A 142 16.94 -2.94 8.23
C ARG A 142 16.28 -3.88 7.24
N GLY A 143 15.03 -3.58 6.89
CA GLY A 143 14.27 -4.40 5.96
C GLY A 143 13.84 -5.73 6.55
N HIS A 144 13.28 -5.73 7.76
CA HIS A 144 12.77 -6.92 8.42
C HIS A 144 11.24 -6.87 8.57
N PHE A 145 10.64 -8.05 8.72
CA PHE A 145 9.21 -8.20 8.96
C PHE A 145 8.96 -8.37 10.46
N ASN A 146 7.84 -7.80 10.95
CA ASN A 146 7.33 -8.26 12.23
C ASN A 146 6.68 -9.64 12.09
N ASN A 147 6.41 -10.30 13.21
CA ASN A 147 5.77 -11.62 13.22
C ASN A 147 4.28 -11.55 13.54
N TRP A 148 3.71 -10.36 13.65
CA TRP A 148 2.31 -10.19 13.99
C TRP A 148 1.42 -10.37 12.77
N LEU A 149 0.33 -11.11 12.97
CA LEU A 149 -0.74 -11.27 11.98
C LEU A 149 -1.98 -10.61 12.53
N ILE A 150 -2.50 -9.64 11.79
CA ILE A 150 -3.68 -8.87 12.20
C ILE A 150 -4.69 -8.85 11.06
N SER A 151 -5.94 -9.09 11.38
CA SER A 151 -7.02 -9.19 10.39
C SER A 151 -7.39 -7.87 9.72
N TRP A 152 -7.11 -6.72 10.35
CA TRP A 152 -7.48 -5.42 9.79
C TRP A 152 -6.79 -5.08 8.46
N VAL A 153 -5.58 -5.61 8.21
CA VAL A 153 -4.91 -5.43 6.90
C VAL A 153 -5.72 -6.06 5.76
N ASN A 154 -6.43 -7.14 6.03
CA ASN A 154 -7.35 -7.75 5.06
C ASN A 154 -8.59 -6.89 4.82
N ALA A 155 -9.11 -6.23 5.87
CA ALA A 155 -10.28 -5.36 5.77
C ALA A 155 -10.06 -4.21 4.78
N TYR A 156 -8.87 -3.64 4.72
CA TYR A 156 -8.55 -2.56 3.76
C TYR A 156 -8.58 -3.03 2.32
N ARG A 157 -8.09 -4.24 2.04
CA ARG A 157 -8.17 -4.83 0.71
C ARG A 157 -9.61 -5.17 0.33
N LEU A 158 -10.36 -5.75 1.26
CA LEU A 158 -11.79 -6.04 1.05
C LEU A 158 -12.60 -4.78 0.78
N TYR A 159 -12.29 -3.67 1.47
CA TYR A 159 -12.89 -2.36 1.20
C TYR A 159 -12.62 -1.92 -0.25
N ALA A 160 -11.39 -2.00 -0.71
CA ALA A 160 -11.04 -1.61 -2.08
C ALA A 160 -11.79 -2.48 -3.12
N ILE A 161 -11.82 -3.80 -2.91
CA ILE A 161 -12.54 -4.75 -3.79
C ILE A 161 -14.05 -4.47 -3.78
N HIS A 162 -14.62 -4.26 -2.59
CA HIS A 162 -16.05 -3.95 -2.45
C HIS A 162 -16.42 -2.65 -3.16
N THR A 163 -15.58 -1.62 -3.04
CA THR A 163 -15.84 -0.29 -3.61
C THR A 163 -15.72 -0.25 -5.12
N LEU A 164 -14.75 -0.99 -5.69
CA LEU A 164 -14.45 -0.94 -7.13
C LEU A 164 -15.06 -2.10 -7.94
N GLY A 165 -15.44 -3.18 -7.27
CA GLY A 165 -15.80 -4.46 -7.91
C GLY A 165 -14.58 -5.32 -8.20
N PHE A 166 -14.73 -6.64 -8.06
CA PHE A 166 -13.63 -7.60 -8.16
C PHE A 166 -12.93 -7.59 -9.53
N ASP A 167 -13.69 -7.36 -10.60
CA ASP A 167 -13.17 -7.37 -11.99
C ASP A 167 -12.53 -6.04 -12.41
N HIS A 168 -12.37 -5.09 -11.48
CA HIS A 168 -11.82 -3.78 -11.81
C HIS A 168 -10.36 -3.88 -12.28
N ALA A 169 -10.00 -3.08 -13.29
CA ALA A 169 -8.65 -3.08 -13.88
C ALA A 169 -7.50 -2.83 -12.89
N LEU A 170 -7.79 -2.22 -11.74
CA LEU A 170 -6.82 -2.05 -10.66
C LEU A 170 -6.26 -3.39 -10.15
N PHE A 171 -7.08 -4.44 -10.14
CA PHE A 171 -6.74 -5.75 -9.57
C PHE A 171 -6.17 -6.72 -10.61
N GLN A 172 -6.19 -6.34 -11.89
CA GLN A 172 -5.66 -7.15 -12.96
C GLN A 172 -4.13 -7.16 -12.89
N VAL A 173 -3.54 -8.34 -12.90
CA VAL A 173 -2.09 -8.51 -13.04
C VAL A 173 -1.74 -8.31 -14.50
N GLU A 174 -0.83 -7.39 -14.81
CA GLU A 174 -0.25 -7.36 -16.15
C GLU A 174 0.61 -8.62 -16.33
N GLU A 175 0.31 -9.44 -17.32
CA GLU A 175 1.04 -10.68 -17.61
C GLU A 175 2.57 -10.49 -17.78
N ASN A 176 3.02 -9.25 -17.95
CA ASN A 176 4.42 -8.90 -18.11
C ASN A 176 5.13 -8.45 -16.82
N ALA A 177 4.43 -8.38 -15.69
CA ALA A 177 5.00 -7.86 -14.43
C ALA A 177 5.75 -8.93 -13.61
N CYS A 178 5.66 -10.20 -13.97
CA CYS A 178 6.28 -11.34 -13.28
C CYS A 178 7.23 -12.11 -14.20
N LYS A 179 8.17 -11.41 -14.86
CA LYS A 179 9.38 -12.10 -15.35
C LYS A 179 10.54 -11.70 -14.48
N PRO A 180 11.23 -12.67 -13.86
CA PRO A 180 12.42 -12.41 -13.05
C PRO A 180 13.56 -11.80 -13.85
#